data_75c332a78d5ca1370a1a2d7f0a29b7d3
#
_entry.id   75c332a78d5ca1370a1a2d7f0a29b7d3
#
_cell.length_a   1.000
_cell.length_b   1.000
_cell.length_c   1.000
_cell.angle_alpha   90.00
_cell.angle_beta   90.00
_cell.angle_gamma   90.00
#
_symmetry.space_group_name_H-M   'P 1'
#
loop_
_entity.id
_entity.type
_entity.pdbx_description
1 polymer ?
#
loop_
_entity_poly.entity_id
_entity_poly.type
_entity_poly.pdbx_seq_one_letter_code
_entity_poly.pdbx_strand_id
1 'polypeptide(L)'
;MSKEIKIETNLAKKKELFNVLALANAIELPVLLIGDPGVAKTAAVMDYAGAVTPGGLSDNDVFLLETDEGTRSNAIKGNVDLQKLTTENVYAVNSPIAEAKFIIVNEIDKASASLRNSLLGVMNEKKIFNGVEKKSCEWETFVATCNKIPEDEIGSPFWDRFAITFRVDRLRESEIMEYFNNGGRSNREIYRVNLPEEGEVEANLAKLDPGKIKKVLDLVYSKLSDRTISYIPTLVANIMSVYKTSQDRSFVKAVDLLVGKTEADMLAKSIMSKELRALYDKVDMISSCINDTQYRKLMGEINTMGENLSNSGKLSEEDEADIIARATEAQDRLPFLSDESEEEAILDELETAM
;
A
#
# COMPACT_ATOMS: atom_id res chain seq x y z
N MET A 1 17.04 6.32 10.32
CA MET A 1 16.84 6.60 8.87
C MET A 1 16.02 5.47 8.30
N SER A 2 14.95 5.73 7.56
CA SER A 2 14.15 4.67 6.95
C SER A 2 15.01 3.78 6.05
N LYS A 3 14.79 2.48 6.09
CA LYS A 3 15.47 1.52 5.23
C LYS A 3 14.79 1.54 3.85
N GLU A 4 15.49 1.98 2.81
CA GLU A 4 15.01 1.88 1.44
C GLU A 4 15.28 0.49 0.87
N ILE A 5 14.27 -0.11 0.25
CA ILE A 5 14.39 -1.34 -0.54
C ILE A 5 14.23 -1.03 -2.03
N LYS A 6 14.90 -1.84 -2.86
CA LYS A 6 14.77 -1.80 -4.33
C LYS A 6 14.01 -3.04 -4.79
N ILE A 7 12.93 -2.82 -5.52
CA ILE A 7 12.11 -3.88 -6.12
C ILE A 7 12.35 -3.85 -7.62
N GLU A 8 13.06 -4.85 -8.13
CA GLU A 8 13.27 -5.03 -9.56
C GLU A 8 12.18 -5.93 -10.12
N THR A 9 11.42 -5.43 -11.08
CA THR A 9 10.25 -6.13 -11.62
C THR A 9 10.05 -5.82 -13.10
N ASN A 10 9.29 -6.66 -13.77
CA ASN A 10 8.80 -6.39 -15.13
C ASN A 10 7.38 -5.76 -15.12
N LEU A 11 6.89 -5.37 -13.96
CA LEU A 11 5.55 -4.81 -13.78
C LEU A 11 5.58 -3.29 -13.83
N ALA A 12 4.93 -2.70 -14.84
CA ALA A 12 4.81 -1.25 -14.97
C ALA A 12 3.81 -0.65 -13.97
N LYS A 13 4.09 0.60 -13.53
CA LYS A 13 3.15 1.42 -12.73
C LYS A 13 2.66 0.77 -11.43
N LYS A 14 3.53 0.07 -10.69
CA LYS A 14 3.20 -0.62 -9.43
C LYS A 14 3.75 0.05 -8.17
N LYS A 15 4.34 1.25 -8.25
CA LYS A 15 4.91 1.96 -7.10
C LYS A 15 3.94 2.06 -5.94
N GLU A 16 2.71 2.50 -6.22
CA GLU A 16 1.69 2.68 -5.19
C GLU A 16 1.29 1.34 -4.52
N LEU A 17 1.17 0.28 -5.30
CA LEU A 17 0.92 -1.05 -4.75
C LEU A 17 2.07 -1.50 -3.82
N PHE A 18 3.31 -1.27 -4.20
CA PHE A 18 4.46 -1.60 -3.36
C PHE A 18 4.52 -0.77 -2.07
N ASN A 19 4.15 0.51 -2.11
CA ASN A 19 4.01 1.32 -0.90
C ASN A 19 2.92 0.78 0.03
N VAL A 20 1.76 0.37 -0.52
CA VAL A 20 0.68 -0.25 0.26
C VAL A 20 1.12 -1.58 0.89
N LEU A 21 1.89 -2.40 0.16
CA LEU A 21 2.45 -3.63 0.72
C LEU A 21 3.47 -3.35 1.84
N ALA A 22 4.28 -2.29 1.70
CA ALA A 22 5.20 -1.87 2.76
C ALA A 22 4.47 -1.40 4.02
N LEU A 23 3.35 -0.67 3.85
CA LEU A 23 2.48 -0.31 4.98
C LEU A 23 1.91 -1.55 5.67
N ALA A 24 1.36 -2.47 4.89
CA ALA A 24 0.76 -3.70 5.41
C ALA A 24 1.76 -4.54 6.18
N ASN A 25 2.98 -4.68 5.66
CA ASN A 25 4.08 -5.37 6.31
C ASN A 25 4.48 -4.69 7.62
N ALA A 26 4.64 -3.37 7.61
CA ALA A 26 5.09 -2.61 8.77
C ALA A 26 4.11 -2.64 9.96
N ILE A 27 2.81 -2.70 9.69
CA ILE A 27 1.75 -2.69 10.72
C ILE A 27 1.09 -4.06 10.90
N GLU A 28 1.56 -5.07 10.16
CA GLU A 28 1.04 -6.45 10.18
C GLU A 28 -0.49 -6.54 10.04
N LEU A 29 -1.03 -5.73 9.13
CA LEU A 29 -2.47 -5.74 8.84
C LEU A 29 -2.78 -6.47 7.54
N PRO A 30 -3.88 -7.26 7.51
CA PRO A 30 -4.34 -7.88 6.28
C PRO A 30 -4.74 -6.85 5.23
N VAL A 31 -4.32 -7.08 3.99
CA VAL A 31 -4.65 -6.25 2.82
C VAL A 31 -5.50 -6.99 1.83
N LEU A 32 -6.51 -6.33 1.31
CA LEU A 32 -7.32 -6.80 0.18
C LEU A 32 -6.95 -6.04 -1.09
N LEU A 33 -6.46 -6.76 -2.09
CA LEU A 33 -6.20 -6.22 -3.43
C LEU A 33 -7.38 -6.53 -4.34
N ILE A 34 -8.08 -5.49 -4.77
CA ILE A 34 -9.22 -5.61 -5.68
C ILE A 34 -8.78 -5.16 -7.08
N GLY A 35 -9.13 -5.92 -8.10
CA GLY A 35 -8.86 -5.54 -9.49
C GLY A 35 -9.13 -6.68 -10.46
N ASP A 36 -9.19 -6.34 -11.73
CA ASP A 36 -9.48 -7.29 -12.79
C ASP A 36 -8.47 -8.45 -12.88
N PRO A 37 -8.84 -9.56 -13.49
CA PRO A 37 -7.87 -10.61 -13.81
C PRO A 37 -6.74 -10.06 -14.70
N GLY A 38 -5.51 -10.51 -14.45
CA GLY A 38 -4.36 -10.15 -15.27
C GLY A 38 -3.68 -8.80 -14.95
N VAL A 39 -4.15 -8.03 -13.93
CA VAL A 39 -3.48 -6.78 -13.51
C VAL A 39 -2.24 -7.03 -12.63
N ALA A 40 -1.76 -8.25 -12.57
CA ALA A 40 -0.53 -8.67 -11.88
C ALA A 40 -0.54 -8.47 -10.35
N LYS A 41 -1.69 -8.65 -9.67
CA LYS A 41 -1.80 -8.55 -8.21
C LYS A 41 -0.82 -9.49 -7.49
N THR A 42 -0.91 -10.79 -7.77
CA THR A 42 -0.08 -11.84 -7.14
C THR A 42 1.39 -11.69 -7.47
N ALA A 43 1.71 -11.39 -8.74
CA ALA A 43 3.10 -11.19 -9.17
C ALA A 43 3.76 -10.03 -8.41
N ALA A 44 3.06 -8.90 -8.22
CA ALA A 44 3.57 -7.78 -7.46
C ALA A 44 3.83 -8.13 -5.98
N VAL A 45 2.95 -8.93 -5.36
CA VAL A 45 3.18 -9.39 -3.98
C VAL A 45 4.42 -10.28 -3.89
N MET A 46 4.63 -11.16 -4.87
CA MET A 46 5.83 -12.02 -4.92
C MET A 46 7.11 -11.22 -5.13
N ASP A 47 7.10 -10.23 -6.03
CA ASP A 47 8.25 -9.35 -6.26
C ASP A 47 8.59 -8.53 -4.99
N TYR A 48 7.55 -8.03 -4.28
CA TYR A 48 7.73 -7.35 -3.00
C TYR A 48 8.33 -8.29 -1.95
N ALA A 49 7.75 -9.48 -1.76
CA ALA A 49 8.23 -10.46 -0.79
C ALA A 49 9.71 -10.83 -1.04
N GLY A 50 10.08 -11.02 -2.30
CA GLY A 50 11.47 -11.30 -2.69
C GLY A 50 12.43 -10.14 -2.35
N ALA A 51 11.98 -8.91 -2.50
CA ALA A 51 12.81 -7.72 -2.24
C ALA A 51 13.01 -7.44 -0.74
N VAL A 52 12.00 -7.74 0.11
CA VAL A 52 12.11 -7.49 1.55
C VAL A 52 12.79 -8.62 2.31
N THR A 53 12.87 -9.83 1.73
CA THR A 53 13.47 -10.99 2.38
C THR A 53 14.99 -11.03 2.14
N PRO A 54 15.83 -10.86 3.16
CA PRO A 54 17.28 -10.94 3.01
C PRO A 54 17.73 -12.32 2.51
N GLY A 55 18.47 -12.34 1.42
CA GLY A 55 18.96 -13.60 0.83
C GLY A 55 17.98 -14.29 -0.12
N GLY A 56 16.82 -13.71 -0.36
CA GLY A 56 15.76 -14.22 -1.23
C GLY A 56 14.76 -15.12 -0.50
N LEU A 57 13.65 -15.42 -1.18
CA LEU A 57 12.58 -16.27 -0.65
C LEU A 57 12.99 -17.75 -0.64
N SER A 58 12.68 -18.44 0.44
CA SER A 58 12.61 -19.90 0.50
C SER A 58 11.18 -20.38 0.22
N ASP A 59 11.04 -21.68 -0.14
CA ASP A 59 9.74 -22.29 -0.42
C ASP A 59 8.76 -22.18 0.78
N ASN A 60 9.29 -22.11 2.01
CA ASN A 60 8.49 -22.04 3.23
C ASN A 60 8.13 -20.59 3.62
N ASP A 61 8.79 -19.57 3.05
CA ASP A 61 8.50 -18.18 3.39
C ASP A 61 7.15 -17.71 2.83
N VAL A 62 6.64 -18.36 1.79
CA VAL A 62 5.40 -17.98 1.12
C VAL A 62 4.37 -19.10 1.17
N PHE A 63 3.19 -18.79 1.69
CA PHE A 63 2.02 -19.63 1.54
C PHE A 63 1.10 -19.01 0.49
N LEU A 64 0.99 -19.65 -0.66
CA LEU A 64 0.11 -19.24 -1.76
C LEU A 64 -1.07 -20.20 -1.85
N LEU A 65 -2.29 -19.68 -1.76
CA LEU A 65 -3.53 -20.44 -1.90
C LEU A 65 -4.39 -19.84 -3.01
N GLU A 66 -4.66 -20.61 -4.03
CA GLU A 66 -5.71 -20.34 -5.01
C GLU A 66 -7.04 -20.86 -4.46
N THR A 67 -8.06 -20.02 -4.37
CA THR A 67 -9.34 -20.43 -3.81
C THR A 67 -10.39 -20.64 -4.89
N ASP A 68 -11.21 -21.66 -4.68
CA ASP A 68 -12.40 -21.98 -5.45
C ASP A 68 -13.52 -22.48 -4.50
N GLU A 69 -14.69 -22.75 -5.03
CA GLU A 69 -15.82 -23.30 -4.25
C GLU A 69 -15.53 -24.67 -3.61
N GLY A 70 -14.59 -25.44 -4.19
CA GLY A 70 -14.18 -26.76 -3.70
C GLY A 70 -13.06 -26.71 -2.67
N THR A 71 -12.39 -25.58 -2.52
CA THR A 71 -11.27 -25.41 -1.59
C THR A 71 -11.75 -25.55 -0.14
N ARG A 72 -11.21 -26.54 0.56
CA ARG A 72 -11.64 -26.90 1.92
C ARG A 72 -10.74 -26.23 2.97
N SER A 73 -11.27 -26.11 4.19
CA SER A 73 -10.56 -25.53 5.33
C SER A 73 -9.27 -26.28 5.73
N ASN A 74 -9.12 -27.57 5.34
CA ASN A 74 -7.88 -28.31 5.58
C ASN A 74 -6.69 -27.77 4.76
N ALA A 75 -6.92 -27.05 3.67
CA ALA A 75 -5.86 -26.34 2.95
C ALA A 75 -5.13 -25.31 3.87
N ILE A 76 -5.85 -24.77 4.85
CA ILE A 76 -5.31 -23.82 5.84
C ILE A 76 -4.91 -24.56 7.12
N LYS A 77 -5.83 -25.40 7.64
CA LYS A 77 -5.61 -26.09 8.92
C LYS A 77 -4.49 -27.13 8.86
N GLY A 78 -4.17 -27.59 7.65
CA GLY A 78 -3.22 -28.68 7.43
C GLY A 78 -3.85 -30.06 7.61
N ASN A 79 -3.03 -31.07 7.40
CA ASN A 79 -3.41 -32.47 7.52
C ASN A 79 -2.68 -33.14 8.68
N VAL A 80 -3.33 -34.13 9.28
CA VAL A 80 -2.70 -34.94 10.35
C VAL A 80 -1.50 -35.70 9.78
N ASP A 81 -0.39 -35.62 10.48
CA ASP A 81 0.80 -36.40 10.19
C ASP A 81 0.54 -37.87 10.61
N LEU A 82 0.12 -38.66 9.62
CA LEU A 82 -0.19 -40.08 9.85
C LEU A 82 1.04 -40.90 10.28
N GLN A 83 2.24 -40.52 9.86
CA GLN A 83 3.46 -41.21 10.25
C GLN A 83 3.72 -41.01 11.76
N LYS A 84 3.69 -39.78 12.26
CA LYS A 84 3.85 -39.48 13.69
C LYS A 84 2.73 -40.10 14.52
N LEU A 85 1.50 -40.10 14.01
CA LEU A 85 0.37 -40.68 14.70
C LEU A 85 0.54 -42.20 14.84
N THR A 86 1.03 -42.89 13.81
CA THR A 86 1.13 -44.36 13.80
C THR A 86 2.41 -44.88 14.44
N THR A 87 3.53 -44.18 14.31
CA THR A 87 4.84 -44.66 14.81
C THR A 87 5.16 -44.14 16.21
N GLU A 88 4.77 -42.90 16.53
CA GLU A 88 5.12 -42.22 17.77
C GLU A 88 3.91 -42.02 18.69
N ASN A 89 2.71 -42.38 18.22
CA ASN A 89 1.43 -42.11 18.89
C ASN A 89 1.25 -40.62 19.23
N VAL A 90 1.82 -39.70 18.39
CA VAL A 90 1.78 -38.25 18.55
C VAL A 90 0.83 -37.68 17.53
N TYR A 91 -0.16 -36.93 18.00
CA TYR A 91 -1.02 -36.17 17.11
C TYR A 91 -0.28 -34.88 16.71
N ALA A 92 0.11 -34.79 15.45
CA ALA A 92 0.75 -33.61 14.89
C ALA A 92 0.06 -33.22 13.58
N VAL A 93 -0.01 -31.93 13.33
CA VAL A 93 -0.58 -31.38 12.11
C VAL A 93 0.48 -30.60 11.34
N ASN A 94 0.65 -30.98 10.08
CA ASN A 94 1.48 -30.22 9.17
C ASN A 94 0.64 -29.09 8.55
N SER A 95 0.95 -27.85 8.91
CA SER A 95 0.25 -26.66 8.46
C SER A 95 1.25 -25.65 7.89
N PRO A 96 1.48 -25.66 6.57
CA PRO A 96 2.47 -24.79 5.92
C PRO A 96 2.23 -23.29 6.16
N ILE A 97 0.97 -22.87 6.23
CA ILE A 97 0.60 -21.47 6.49
C ILE A 97 1.13 -20.95 7.85
N ALA A 98 1.38 -21.86 8.82
CA ALA A 98 1.88 -21.44 10.13
C ALA A 98 3.33 -20.98 10.11
N GLU A 99 4.11 -21.43 9.13
CA GLU A 99 5.54 -21.15 9.01
C GLU A 99 5.83 -20.04 8.01
N ALA A 100 4.82 -19.64 7.22
CA ALA A 100 4.97 -18.65 6.17
C ALA A 100 5.02 -17.23 6.73
N LYS A 101 5.94 -16.42 6.23
CA LYS A 101 6.02 -14.98 6.48
C LYS A 101 5.05 -14.20 5.60
N PHE A 102 4.86 -14.67 4.38
CA PHE A 102 3.95 -14.06 3.40
C PHE A 102 2.81 -15.02 3.11
N ILE A 103 1.59 -14.59 3.42
CA ILE A 103 0.38 -15.35 3.10
C ILE A 103 -0.32 -14.64 1.96
N ILE A 104 -0.55 -15.37 0.87
CA ILE A 104 -1.23 -14.87 -0.33
C ILE A 104 -2.44 -15.78 -0.59
N VAL A 105 -3.64 -15.21 -0.53
CA VAL A 105 -4.89 -15.92 -0.81
C VAL A 105 -5.53 -15.30 -2.03
N ASN A 106 -5.45 -16.00 -3.16
CA ASN A 106 -6.00 -15.52 -4.41
C ASN A 106 -7.48 -15.89 -4.57
N GLU A 107 -8.23 -14.99 -5.23
CA GLU A 107 -9.64 -15.15 -5.56
C GLU A 107 -10.54 -15.46 -4.34
N ILE A 108 -10.27 -14.77 -3.22
CA ILE A 108 -10.94 -15.00 -1.93
C ILE A 108 -12.45 -14.82 -1.98
N ASP A 109 -12.98 -14.10 -2.98
CA ASP A 109 -14.39 -13.98 -3.30
C ASP A 109 -15.04 -15.32 -3.67
N LYS A 110 -14.27 -16.28 -4.18
CA LYS A 110 -14.73 -17.63 -4.52
C LYS A 110 -14.64 -18.63 -3.35
N ALA A 111 -14.00 -18.23 -2.26
CA ALA A 111 -13.79 -19.10 -1.10
C ALA A 111 -15.11 -19.45 -0.40
N SER A 112 -15.25 -20.70 0.02
CA SER A 112 -16.39 -21.13 0.82
C SER A 112 -16.43 -20.43 2.19
N ALA A 113 -17.61 -20.28 2.80
CA ALA A 113 -17.76 -19.70 4.13
C ALA A 113 -16.91 -20.44 5.19
N SER A 114 -16.76 -21.75 5.08
CA SER A 114 -15.93 -22.56 5.97
C SER A 114 -14.45 -22.20 5.87
N LEU A 115 -13.95 -21.97 4.65
CA LEU A 115 -12.59 -21.55 4.40
C LEU A 115 -12.33 -20.16 4.95
N ARG A 116 -13.22 -19.20 4.64
CA ARG A 116 -13.14 -17.83 5.15
C ARG A 116 -13.16 -17.78 6.69
N ASN A 117 -13.99 -18.57 7.35
CA ASN A 117 -13.99 -18.67 8.81
C ASN A 117 -12.67 -19.22 9.37
N SER A 118 -12.01 -20.13 8.66
CA SER A 118 -10.69 -20.63 9.07
C SER A 118 -9.59 -19.57 8.92
N LEU A 119 -9.69 -18.70 7.92
CA LEU A 119 -8.79 -17.55 7.72
C LEU A 119 -8.96 -16.48 8.80
N LEU A 120 -10.15 -16.31 9.37
CA LEU A 120 -10.37 -15.33 10.44
C LEU A 120 -9.44 -15.53 11.64
N GLY A 121 -9.17 -16.77 12.04
CA GLY A 121 -8.22 -17.09 13.11
C GLY A 121 -6.79 -16.67 12.75
N VAL A 122 -6.39 -16.93 11.50
CA VAL A 122 -5.07 -16.56 10.98
C VAL A 122 -4.90 -15.03 10.92
N MET A 123 -5.90 -14.33 10.40
CA MET A 123 -5.87 -12.87 10.24
C MET A 123 -5.93 -12.11 11.57
N ASN A 124 -6.77 -12.57 12.51
CA ASN A 124 -7.06 -11.84 13.74
C ASN A 124 -6.15 -12.18 14.90
N GLU A 125 -5.88 -13.47 15.08
CA GLU A 125 -5.21 -14.01 16.25
C GLU A 125 -3.82 -14.55 15.93
N LYS A 126 -3.44 -14.53 14.63
CA LYS A 126 -2.25 -15.22 14.12
C LYS A 126 -2.19 -16.68 14.63
N LYS A 127 -3.34 -17.36 14.56
CA LYS A 127 -3.49 -18.74 15.05
C LYS A 127 -4.32 -19.59 14.11
N ILE A 128 -3.94 -20.85 14.01
CA ILE A 128 -4.72 -21.90 13.36
C ILE A 128 -5.33 -22.76 14.44
N PHE A 129 -6.64 -22.99 14.30
CA PHE A 129 -7.38 -23.88 15.18
C PHE A 129 -7.66 -25.19 14.42
N ASN A 130 -7.03 -26.25 14.85
CA ASN A 130 -7.24 -27.59 14.28
C ASN A 130 -7.77 -28.55 15.36
N GLY A 131 -9.03 -28.38 15.74
CA GLY A 131 -9.67 -29.15 16.77
C GLY A 131 -9.03 -28.94 18.14
N VAL A 132 -8.10 -29.78 18.51
CA VAL A 132 -7.44 -29.78 19.84
C VAL A 132 -6.20 -28.89 19.85
N GLU A 133 -5.53 -28.73 18.72
CA GLU A 133 -4.29 -27.96 18.64
C GLU A 133 -4.52 -26.50 18.19
N LYS A 134 -3.76 -25.60 18.81
CA LYS A 134 -3.59 -24.21 18.41
C LYS A 134 -2.16 -24.03 17.96
N LYS A 135 -1.93 -23.67 16.71
CA LYS A 135 -0.60 -23.36 16.19
C LYS A 135 -0.53 -21.87 15.88
N SER A 136 0.52 -21.19 16.35
CA SER A 136 0.78 -19.80 16.02
C SER A 136 1.21 -19.66 14.56
N CYS A 137 0.85 -18.52 13.92
CA CYS A 137 1.30 -18.11 12.62
C CYS A 137 2.11 -16.83 12.79
N GLU A 138 3.32 -16.80 12.27
CA GLU A 138 4.23 -15.66 12.40
C GLU A 138 4.33 -14.86 11.08
N TRP A 139 3.19 -14.70 10.38
CA TRP A 139 3.19 -13.94 9.14
C TRP A 139 3.48 -12.45 9.38
N GLU A 140 4.26 -11.88 8.48
CA GLU A 140 4.59 -10.46 8.40
C GLU A 140 3.64 -9.73 7.45
N THR A 141 3.20 -10.40 6.39
CA THR A 141 2.31 -9.84 5.38
C THR A 141 1.22 -10.82 5.00
N PHE A 142 -0.04 -10.41 5.13
CA PHE A 142 -1.21 -11.16 4.70
C PHE A 142 -1.92 -10.40 3.59
N VAL A 143 -1.97 -10.99 2.40
CA VAL A 143 -2.64 -10.39 1.23
C VAL A 143 -3.71 -11.33 0.71
N ALA A 144 -4.92 -10.84 0.57
CA ALA A 144 -5.94 -11.51 -0.24
C ALA A 144 -6.18 -10.76 -1.53
N THR A 145 -6.53 -11.47 -2.59
CA THR A 145 -6.92 -10.85 -3.85
C THR A 145 -8.34 -11.25 -4.21
N CYS A 146 -9.09 -10.33 -4.82
CA CYS A 146 -10.37 -10.60 -5.44
C CYS A 146 -10.56 -9.73 -6.68
N ASN A 147 -11.56 -10.08 -7.47
CA ASN A 147 -11.97 -9.24 -8.58
C ASN A 147 -12.97 -8.18 -8.13
N LYS A 148 -13.90 -8.57 -7.26
CA LYS A 148 -14.97 -7.73 -6.72
C LYS A 148 -15.44 -8.32 -5.39
N ILE A 149 -15.74 -7.47 -4.41
CA ILE A 149 -16.46 -7.92 -3.21
C ILE A 149 -17.92 -8.18 -3.60
N PRO A 150 -18.50 -9.34 -3.26
CA PRO A 150 -19.93 -9.61 -3.50
C PRO A 150 -20.81 -8.54 -2.84
N GLU A 151 -21.81 -8.06 -3.56
CA GLU A 151 -22.64 -6.91 -3.10
C GLU A 151 -23.42 -7.22 -1.82
N ASP A 152 -23.87 -8.45 -1.68
CA ASP A 152 -24.59 -8.97 -0.50
C ASP A 152 -23.66 -9.22 0.72
N GLU A 153 -22.36 -9.18 0.53
CA GLU A 153 -21.36 -9.38 1.58
C GLU A 153 -20.66 -8.09 2.02
N ILE A 154 -20.94 -6.96 1.37
CA ILE A 154 -20.36 -5.67 1.76
C ILE A 154 -20.74 -5.37 3.22
N GLY A 155 -19.71 -5.06 4.05
CA GLY A 155 -19.90 -4.81 5.48
C GLY A 155 -20.02 -6.07 6.34
N SER A 156 -19.85 -7.28 5.75
CA SER A 156 -19.81 -8.49 6.55
C SER A 156 -18.54 -8.57 7.41
N PRO A 157 -18.58 -9.30 8.54
CA PRO A 157 -17.43 -9.39 9.45
C PRO A 157 -16.14 -9.94 8.81
N PHE A 158 -16.25 -10.70 7.73
CA PHE A 158 -15.07 -11.22 7.04
C PHE A 158 -14.32 -10.12 6.30
N TRP A 159 -15.02 -9.33 5.49
CA TRP A 159 -14.42 -8.25 4.70
C TRP A 159 -13.93 -7.11 5.58
N ASP A 160 -14.57 -6.85 6.72
CA ASP A 160 -14.14 -5.86 7.73
C ASP A 160 -12.76 -6.20 8.35
N ARG A 161 -12.25 -7.42 8.17
CA ARG A 161 -10.93 -7.81 8.66
C ARG A 161 -9.78 -7.30 7.79
N PHE A 162 -10.07 -6.93 6.56
CA PHE A 162 -9.10 -6.26 5.71
C PHE A 162 -9.08 -4.78 6.03
N ALA A 163 -8.15 -4.39 6.91
CA ALA A 163 -8.02 -2.99 7.33
C ALA A 163 -7.66 -2.09 6.14
N ILE A 164 -6.87 -2.59 5.20
CA ILE A 164 -6.48 -1.88 3.98
C ILE A 164 -7.12 -2.56 2.77
N THR A 165 -7.87 -1.78 1.99
CA THR A 165 -8.40 -2.21 0.70
C THR A 165 -7.79 -1.36 -0.39
N PHE A 166 -7.09 -1.99 -1.35
CA PHE A 166 -6.42 -1.29 -2.42
C PHE A 166 -6.87 -1.78 -3.80
N ARG A 167 -7.26 -0.83 -4.66
CA ARG A 167 -7.64 -1.14 -6.03
C ARG A 167 -6.43 -1.13 -6.95
N VAL A 168 -6.20 -2.25 -7.62
CA VAL A 168 -5.15 -2.39 -8.62
C VAL A 168 -5.77 -2.19 -10.00
N ASP A 169 -5.53 -1.03 -10.57
CA ASP A 169 -6.09 -0.67 -11.88
C ASP A 169 -5.31 -1.31 -13.03
N ARG A 170 -5.98 -1.40 -14.19
CA ARG A 170 -5.35 -1.74 -15.47
C ARG A 170 -4.44 -0.61 -15.92
N LEU A 171 -3.44 -0.94 -16.73
CA LEU A 171 -2.69 0.05 -17.47
C LEU A 171 -3.63 0.82 -18.41
N ARG A 172 -3.43 2.12 -18.51
CA ARG A 172 -4.15 2.97 -19.47
C ARG A 172 -3.69 2.65 -20.89
N GLU A 173 -4.51 2.97 -21.87
CA GLU A 173 -4.18 2.76 -23.29
C GLU A 173 -2.86 3.43 -23.68
N SER A 174 -2.61 4.65 -23.21
CA SER A 174 -1.34 5.37 -23.43
C SER A 174 -0.12 4.63 -22.87
N GLU A 175 -0.24 4.02 -21.70
CA GLU A 175 0.82 3.25 -21.04
C GLU A 175 1.07 1.92 -21.77
N ILE A 176 0.02 1.30 -22.30
CA ILE A 176 0.12 0.11 -23.16
C ILE A 176 0.80 0.47 -24.50
N MET A 177 0.47 1.62 -25.09
CA MET A 177 1.10 2.08 -26.32
C MET A 177 2.58 2.40 -26.13
N GLU A 178 2.95 2.99 -24.99
CA GLU A 178 4.35 3.20 -24.60
C GLU A 178 5.14 1.87 -24.56
N TYR A 179 4.56 0.84 -23.94
CA TYR A 179 5.12 -0.51 -23.93
C TYR A 179 5.36 -1.06 -25.35
N PHE A 180 4.39 -0.91 -26.26
CA PHE A 180 4.53 -1.35 -27.65
C PHE A 180 5.58 -0.55 -28.42
N ASN A 181 5.65 0.76 -28.21
CA ASN A 181 6.62 1.64 -28.87
C ASN A 181 8.07 1.30 -28.43
N ASN A 182 8.25 0.81 -27.20
CA ASN A 182 9.53 0.32 -26.69
C ASN A 182 9.83 -1.13 -27.14
N GLY A 183 9.18 -1.63 -28.19
CA GLY A 183 9.45 -2.93 -28.82
C GLY A 183 8.85 -4.13 -28.07
N GLY A 184 7.82 -3.92 -27.25
CA GLY A 184 7.14 -4.99 -26.50
C GLY A 184 8.03 -5.67 -25.46
N ARG A 185 9.19 -5.10 -25.19
CA ARG A 185 10.05 -5.54 -24.09
C ARG A 185 9.62 -4.79 -22.84
N SER A 186 9.20 -5.52 -21.84
CA SER A 186 9.07 -5.00 -20.50
C SER A 186 10.46 -4.49 -20.08
N ASN A 187 10.62 -3.18 -19.98
CA ASN A 187 11.79 -2.63 -19.34
C ASN A 187 11.76 -3.11 -17.88
N ARG A 188 12.92 -3.53 -17.39
CA ARG A 188 13.05 -3.90 -16.00
C ARG A 188 12.89 -2.62 -15.18
N GLU A 189 11.76 -2.51 -14.49
CA GLU A 189 11.46 -1.36 -13.64
C GLU A 189 12.14 -1.55 -12.28
N ILE A 190 12.62 -0.46 -11.71
CA ILE A 190 13.20 -0.43 -10.37
C ILE A 190 12.37 0.52 -9.53
N TYR A 191 11.65 -0.03 -8.56
CA TYR A 191 10.91 0.77 -7.60
C TYR A 191 11.67 0.86 -6.29
N ARG A 192 11.78 2.08 -5.78
CA ARG A 192 12.33 2.34 -4.44
C ARG A 192 11.18 2.53 -3.47
N VAL A 193 11.20 1.80 -2.38
CA VAL A 193 10.16 1.81 -1.34
C VAL A 193 10.81 1.96 0.02
N ASN A 194 10.30 2.89 0.82
CA ASN A 194 10.79 3.05 2.18
C ASN A 194 10.08 2.07 3.11
N LEU A 195 10.86 1.39 3.93
CA LEU A 195 10.33 0.59 5.03
C LEU A 195 10.42 1.43 6.32
N PRO A 196 9.33 1.60 7.07
CA PRO A 196 9.35 2.34 8.32
C PRO A 196 10.27 1.67 9.33
N GLU A 197 10.99 2.47 10.11
CA GLU A 197 11.71 2.01 11.30
C GLU A 197 10.90 2.37 12.55
N GLU A 198 10.91 1.52 13.58
CA GLU A 198 10.10 1.68 14.78
C GLU A 198 10.28 3.06 15.43
N GLY A 199 11.51 3.51 15.62
CA GLY A 199 11.79 4.82 16.22
C GLY A 199 11.32 6.02 15.38
N GLU A 200 11.26 5.89 14.04
CA GLU A 200 10.67 6.91 13.15
C GLU A 200 9.15 6.93 13.29
N VAL A 201 8.51 5.77 13.35
CA VAL A 201 7.06 5.65 13.53
C VAL A 201 6.64 6.22 14.89
N GLU A 202 7.38 5.91 15.97
CA GLU A 202 7.14 6.47 17.30
C GLU A 202 7.25 8.00 17.31
N ALA A 203 8.29 8.53 16.65
CA ALA A 203 8.46 9.98 16.52
C ALA A 203 7.31 10.64 15.75
N ASN A 204 6.82 10.00 14.68
CA ASN A 204 5.67 10.47 13.92
C ASN A 204 4.38 10.39 14.75
N LEU A 205 4.16 9.29 15.49
CA LEU A 205 3.01 9.16 16.40
C LEU A 205 2.95 10.30 17.44
N ALA A 206 4.10 10.64 18.03
CA ALA A 206 4.18 11.71 19.03
C ALA A 206 3.87 13.10 18.47
N LYS A 207 3.99 13.30 17.15
CA LYS A 207 3.72 14.57 16.47
C LYS A 207 2.27 14.71 15.99
N LEU A 208 1.46 13.64 16.01
CA LEU A 208 0.11 13.68 15.46
C LEU A 208 -0.78 14.70 16.17
N ASP A 209 -1.44 15.56 15.39
CA ASP A 209 -2.38 16.56 15.89
C ASP A 209 -3.71 15.90 16.34
N PRO A 210 -4.05 15.94 17.65
CA PRO A 210 -5.30 15.37 18.14
C PRO A 210 -6.55 15.98 17.52
N GLY A 211 -6.48 17.24 17.10
CA GLY A 211 -7.60 17.91 16.42
C GLY A 211 -7.87 17.31 15.04
N LYS A 212 -6.82 16.94 14.31
CA LYS A 212 -6.94 16.26 13.02
C LYS A 212 -7.43 14.83 13.19
N ILE A 213 -6.93 14.10 14.20
CA ILE A 213 -7.47 12.75 14.55
C ILE A 213 -8.97 12.84 14.80
N LYS A 214 -9.43 13.83 15.58
CA LYS A 214 -10.86 14.03 15.83
C LYS A 214 -11.64 14.25 14.53
N LYS A 215 -11.15 15.09 13.61
CA LYS A 215 -11.83 15.30 12.31
C LYS A 215 -11.92 14.03 11.48
N VAL A 216 -10.88 13.18 11.50
CA VAL A 216 -10.94 11.86 10.87
C VAL A 216 -12.02 11.02 11.51
N LEU A 217 -12.03 10.91 12.84
CA LEU A 217 -13.03 10.12 13.58
C LEU A 217 -14.45 10.59 13.27
N ASP A 218 -14.72 11.91 13.29
CA ASP A 218 -16.03 12.47 12.97
C ASP A 218 -16.51 12.07 11.55
N LEU A 219 -15.58 11.83 10.63
CA LEU A 219 -15.88 11.46 9.25
C LEU A 219 -16.09 9.94 9.07
N VAL A 220 -15.30 9.11 9.76
CA VAL A 220 -15.24 7.68 9.47
C VAL A 220 -15.90 6.79 10.55
N TYR A 221 -16.28 7.34 11.71
CA TYR A 221 -16.78 6.57 12.87
C TYR A 221 -17.95 5.68 12.54
N SER A 222 -18.89 6.14 11.71
CA SER A 222 -20.06 5.36 11.30
C SER A 222 -19.79 4.33 10.21
N LYS A 223 -18.58 4.30 9.65
CA LYS A 223 -18.21 3.50 8.48
C LYS A 223 -17.21 2.39 8.80
N LEU A 224 -16.47 2.53 9.89
CA LEU A 224 -15.41 1.62 10.29
C LEU A 224 -15.73 0.96 11.63
N SER A 225 -15.21 -0.25 11.81
CA SER A 225 -15.26 -0.92 13.12
C SER A 225 -14.30 -0.25 14.12
N ASP A 226 -14.59 -0.39 15.41
CA ASP A 226 -13.72 0.12 16.48
C ASP A 226 -12.28 -0.39 16.35
N ARG A 227 -12.11 -1.63 15.86
CA ARG A 227 -10.80 -2.22 15.58
C ARG A 227 -10.06 -1.39 14.53
N THR A 228 -10.66 -1.14 13.38
CA THR A 228 -10.03 -0.38 12.29
C THR A 228 -9.74 1.05 12.73
N ILE A 229 -10.65 1.66 13.47
CA ILE A 229 -10.47 2.99 14.06
C ILE A 229 -9.23 3.05 14.95
N SER A 230 -8.97 2.02 15.77
CA SER A 230 -7.83 1.99 16.67
C SER A 230 -6.48 1.99 15.95
N TYR A 231 -6.42 1.57 14.70
CA TYR A 231 -5.19 1.58 13.90
C TYR A 231 -4.91 2.91 13.20
N ILE A 232 -5.86 3.85 13.15
CA ILE A 232 -5.71 5.09 12.39
C ILE A 232 -4.43 5.86 12.75
N PRO A 233 -4.09 6.14 14.02
CA PRO A 233 -2.87 6.86 14.35
C PRO A 233 -1.60 6.13 13.86
N THR A 234 -1.53 4.82 14.10
CA THR A 234 -0.39 3.99 13.66
C THR A 234 -0.28 3.95 12.14
N LEU A 235 -1.41 3.85 11.43
CA LEU A 235 -1.45 3.88 9.96
C LEU A 235 -0.94 5.23 9.44
N VAL A 236 -1.40 6.35 10.00
CA VAL A 236 -0.95 7.69 9.60
C VAL A 236 0.56 7.86 9.82
N ALA A 237 1.08 7.45 10.99
CA ALA A 237 2.50 7.54 11.30
C ALA A 237 3.37 6.71 10.34
N ASN A 238 2.91 5.51 9.96
CA ASN A 238 3.58 4.67 8.96
C ASN A 238 3.48 5.25 7.55
N ILE A 239 2.35 5.87 7.17
CA ILE A 239 2.21 6.57 5.90
C ILE A 239 3.24 7.71 5.81
N MET A 240 3.42 8.50 6.85
CA MET A 240 4.47 9.53 6.89
C MET A 240 5.85 8.96 6.59
N SER A 241 6.18 7.79 7.12
CA SER A 241 7.47 7.14 6.91
C SER A 241 7.62 6.51 5.53
N VAL A 242 6.60 5.78 5.05
CA VAL A 242 6.65 5.09 3.73
C VAL A 242 6.63 6.08 2.58
N TYR A 243 5.73 7.07 2.65
CA TYR A 243 5.53 8.02 1.55
C TYR A 243 6.40 9.27 1.69
N LYS A 244 7.12 9.44 2.80
CA LYS A 244 7.88 10.67 3.11
C LYS A 244 7.04 11.92 2.88
N THR A 245 5.85 11.96 3.44
CA THR A 245 4.84 12.98 3.19
C THR A 245 4.41 13.67 4.48
N SER A 246 3.83 14.86 4.36
CA SER A 246 3.34 15.64 5.50
C SER A 246 2.21 14.93 6.25
N GLN A 247 2.00 15.35 7.48
CA GLN A 247 0.95 14.80 8.34
C GLN A 247 -0.44 14.92 7.70
N ASP A 248 -0.74 16.06 7.07
CA ASP A 248 -2.04 16.34 6.45
C ASP A 248 -2.33 15.39 5.28
N ARG A 249 -1.35 15.20 4.42
CA ARG A 249 -1.43 14.22 3.32
C ARG A 249 -1.57 12.79 3.86
N SER A 250 -0.87 12.48 4.93
CA SER A 250 -0.94 11.14 5.55
C SER A 250 -2.32 10.84 6.13
N PHE A 251 -2.98 11.81 6.75
CA PHE A 251 -4.38 11.66 7.18
C PHE A 251 -5.33 11.45 6.00
N VAL A 252 -5.19 12.24 4.94
CA VAL A 252 -5.99 12.07 3.71
C VAL A 252 -5.77 10.70 3.09
N LYS A 253 -4.52 10.26 2.99
CA LYS A 253 -4.16 8.95 2.43
C LYS A 253 -4.67 7.80 3.31
N ALA A 254 -4.62 7.92 4.62
CA ALA A 254 -5.17 6.91 5.52
C ALA A 254 -6.68 6.74 5.31
N VAL A 255 -7.42 7.84 5.20
CA VAL A 255 -8.87 7.80 4.92
C VAL A 255 -9.17 7.21 3.54
N ASP A 256 -8.39 7.55 2.52
CA ASP A 256 -8.50 6.95 1.18
C ASP A 256 -8.36 5.42 1.21
N LEU A 257 -7.36 4.92 1.92
CA LEU A 257 -7.11 3.48 2.06
C LEU A 257 -8.16 2.73 2.88
N LEU A 258 -8.80 3.41 3.85
CA LEU A 258 -9.76 2.80 4.78
C LEU A 258 -11.20 2.86 4.28
N VAL A 259 -11.62 3.98 3.69
CA VAL A 259 -13.03 4.23 3.32
C VAL A 259 -13.22 4.76 1.91
N GLY A 260 -12.13 5.15 1.24
CA GLY A 260 -12.12 5.54 -0.16
C GLY A 260 -11.99 7.05 -0.40
N LYS A 261 -11.86 7.37 -1.69
CA LYS A 261 -11.49 8.71 -2.18
C LYS A 261 -12.48 9.82 -1.80
N THR A 262 -13.78 9.52 -1.77
CA THR A 262 -14.80 10.54 -1.47
C THR A 262 -14.60 11.14 -0.08
N GLU A 263 -14.38 10.30 0.93
CA GLU A 263 -14.14 10.70 2.30
C GLU A 263 -12.77 11.36 2.46
N ALA A 264 -11.77 10.87 1.75
CA ALA A 264 -10.45 11.49 1.71
C ALA A 264 -10.51 12.93 1.17
N ASP A 265 -11.25 13.16 0.09
CA ASP A 265 -11.47 14.50 -0.49
C ASP A 265 -12.24 15.43 0.49
N MET A 266 -13.20 14.89 1.24
CA MET A 266 -13.92 15.65 2.29
C MET A 266 -12.97 16.04 3.43
N LEU A 267 -12.13 15.11 3.87
CA LEU A 267 -11.12 15.39 4.90
C LEU A 267 -10.12 16.43 4.42
N ALA A 268 -9.56 16.28 3.22
CA ALA A 268 -8.63 17.24 2.63
C ALA A 268 -9.22 18.68 2.62
N LYS A 269 -10.51 18.80 2.30
CA LYS A 269 -11.22 20.09 2.36
C LYS A 269 -11.31 20.68 3.78
N SER A 270 -11.28 19.85 4.79
CA SER A 270 -11.43 20.27 6.19
C SER A 270 -10.11 20.58 6.90
N ILE A 271 -9.00 19.95 6.50
CA ILE A 271 -7.69 20.09 7.16
C ILE A 271 -6.67 20.89 6.35
N MET A 272 -6.80 20.97 5.03
CA MET A 272 -5.88 21.68 4.15
C MET A 272 -6.52 22.95 3.57
N SER A 273 -5.73 24.01 3.37
CA SER A 273 -6.23 25.19 2.65
C SER A 273 -6.56 24.88 1.20
N LYS A 274 -7.46 25.69 0.59
CA LYS A 274 -7.82 25.51 -0.82
C LYS A 274 -6.62 25.66 -1.74
N GLU A 275 -5.77 26.62 -1.42
CA GLU A 275 -4.58 26.96 -2.19
C GLU A 275 -3.54 25.83 -2.09
N LEU A 276 -3.31 25.30 -0.89
CA LEU A 276 -2.38 24.18 -0.67
C LEU A 276 -2.85 22.91 -1.40
N ARG A 277 -4.13 22.59 -1.36
CA ARG A 277 -4.69 21.47 -2.14
C ARG A 277 -4.47 21.64 -3.64
N ALA A 278 -4.74 22.84 -4.17
CA ALA A 278 -4.55 23.13 -5.57
C ALA A 278 -3.06 23.02 -5.98
N LEU A 279 -2.13 23.33 -5.08
CA LEU A 279 -0.70 23.13 -5.32
C LEU A 279 -0.37 21.65 -5.40
N TYR A 280 -0.81 20.83 -4.46
CA TYR A 280 -0.63 19.38 -4.50
C TYR A 280 -1.25 18.74 -5.76
N ASP A 281 -2.47 19.14 -6.14
CA ASP A 281 -3.12 18.64 -7.36
C ASP A 281 -2.25 18.91 -8.60
N LYS A 282 -1.59 20.08 -8.65
CA LYS A 282 -0.67 20.41 -9.77
C LYS A 282 0.61 19.57 -9.73
N VAL A 283 1.18 19.35 -8.56
CA VAL A 283 2.37 18.49 -8.40
C VAL A 283 2.06 17.06 -8.84
N ASP A 284 0.91 16.52 -8.45
CA ASP A 284 0.49 15.18 -8.86
C ASP A 284 0.23 15.08 -10.40
N MET A 285 0.01 16.21 -11.08
CA MET A 285 -0.12 16.26 -12.56
C MET A 285 1.21 16.18 -13.30
N ILE A 286 2.36 16.42 -12.65
CA ILE A 286 3.69 16.40 -13.30
C ILE A 286 3.90 15.09 -14.06
N SER A 287 3.61 13.97 -13.43
CA SER A 287 3.77 12.63 -14.02
C SER A 287 2.89 12.36 -15.26
N SER A 288 1.91 13.23 -15.54
CA SER A 288 1.04 13.14 -16.70
C SER A 288 1.46 14.04 -17.88
N CYS A 289 2.53 14.82 -17.73
CA CYS A 289 3.06 15.64 -18.81
C CYS A 289 3.60 14.75 -19.94
N ILE A 290 3.28 15.11 -21.17
CA ILE A 290 3.66 14.34 -22.37
C ILE A 290 4.80 14.98 -23.15
N ASN A 291 5.19 16.21 -22.81
CA ASN A 291 6.29 16.94 -23.45
C ASN A 291 6.83 18.04 -22.53
N ASP A 292 8.05 18.51 -22.83
CA ASP A 292 8.76 19.53 -22.10
C ASP A 292 7.96 20.86 -21.98
N THR A 293 7.26 21.28 -23.02
CA THR A 293 6.46 22.54 -22.98
C THR A 293 5.36 22.48 -21.92
N GLN A 294 4.67 21.34 -21.79
CA GLN A 294 3.65 21.16 -20.77
C GLN A 294 4.27 21.12 -19.37
N TYR A 295 5.40 20.41 -19.23
CA TYR A 295 6.14 20.31 -17.99
C TYR A 295 6.61 21.70 -17.50
N ARG A 296 7.34 22.48 -18.34
CA ARG A 296 7.82 23.82 -17.96
C ARG A 296 6.68 24.78 -17.60
N LYS A 297 5.56 24.71 -18.31
CA LYS A 297 4.38 25.51 -17.97
C LYS A 297 3.82 25.14 -16.60
N LEU A 298 3.68 23.84 -16.33
CA LEU A 298 3.16 23.32 -15.07
C LEU A 298 4.08 23.67 -13.90
N MET A 299 5.41 23.53 -14.08
CA MET A 299 6.40 23.91 -13.06
C MET A 299 6.36 25.42 -12.77
N GLY A 300 6.23 26.28 -13.78
CA GLY A 300 6.05 27.72 -13.57
C GLY A 300 4.79 28.06 -12.76
N GLU A 301 3.70 27.32 -12.96
CA GLU A 301 2.48 27.48 -12.16
C GLU A 301 2.67 26.97 -10.72
N ILE A 302 3.38 25.86 -10.50
CA ILE A 302 3.71 25.30 -9.20
C ILE A 302 4.59 26.28 -8.41
N ASN A 303 5.67 26.78 -9.01
CA ASN A 303 6.57 27.76 -8.41
C ASN A 303 5.82 29.03 -7.95
N THR A 304 5.00 29.61 -8.85
CA THR A 304 4.21 30.80 -8.50
C THR A 304 3.24 30.54 -7.34
N MET A 305 2.62 29.36 -7.28
CA MET A 305 1.73 29.01 -6.18
C MET A 305 2.50 28.74 -4.89
N GLY A 306 3.67 28.08 -4.97
CA GLY A 306 4.57 27.84 -3.83
C GLY A 306 5.01 29.17 -3.20
N GLU A 307 5.54 30.10 -3.99
CA GLU A 307 5.92 31.45 -3.53
C GLU A 307 4.78 32.17 -2.81
N ASN A 308 3.57 32.16 -3.38
CA ASN A 308 2.42 32.81 -2.79
C ASN A 308 2.02 32.19 -1.44
N LEU A 309 2.10 30.88 -1.31
CA LEU A 309 1.80 30.16 -0.07
C LEU A 309 2.88 30.39 0.99
N SER A 310 4.16 30.34 0.61
CA SER A 310 5.30 30.62 1.48
C SER A 310 5.23 32.07 2.01
N ASN A 311 5.07 33.06 1.12
CA ASN A 311 4.96 34.47 1.50
C ASN A 311 3.75 34.77 2.39
N SER A 312 2.68 33.97 2.31
CA SER A 312 1.50 34.11 3.17
C SER A 312 1.59 33.33 4.49
N GLY A 313 2.67 32.57 4.72
CA GLY A 313 2.85 31.71 5.88
C GLY A 313 1.88 30.52 5.94
N LYS A 314 1.34 30.11 4.78
CA LYS A 314 0.38 29.01 4.65
C LYS A 314 1.02 27.69 4.22
N LEU A 315 2.31 27.70 3.90
CA LEU A 315 3.10 26.52 3.57
C LEU A 315 3.94 26.15 4.79
N SER A 316 3.80 24.92 5.27
CA SER A 316 4.64 24.40 6.35
C SER A 316 5.94 23.82 5.77
N GLU A 317 7.01 23.79 6.57
CA GLU A 317 8.28 23.13 6.18
C GLU A 317 8.07 21.66 5.76
N GLU A 318 7.13 20.96 6.41
CA GLU A 318 6.79 19.57 6.05
C GLU A 318 6.09 19.48 4.69
N ASP A 319 5.15 20.40 4.38
CA ASP A 319 4.48 20.42 3.07
C ASP A 319 5.44 20.84 1.95
N GLU A 320 6.33 21.78 2.21
CA GLU A 320 7.39 22.22 1.29
C GLU A 320 8.29 21.05 0.91
N ALA A 321 8.84 20.36 1.90
CA ALA A 321 9.68 19.17 1.69
C ALA A 321 8.95 18.05 0.92
N ASP A 322 7.67 17.80 1.22
CA ASP A 322 6.85 16.82 0.52
C ASP A 322 6.61 17.21 -0.94
N ILE A 323 6.33 18.47 -1.21
CA ILE A 323 6.10 18.98 -2.57
C ILE A 323 7.36 18.84 -3.42
N ILE A 324 8.52 19.23 -2.89
CA ILE A 324 9.81 19.11 -3.58
C ILE A 324 10.11 17.65 -3.88
N ALA A 325 10.00 16.77 -2.87
CA ALA A 325 10.25 15.35 -3.06
C ALA A 325 9.36 14.70 -4.13
N ARG A 326 8.06 15.07 -4.17
CA ARG A 326 7.11 14.59 -5.18
C ARG A 326 7.39 15.13 -6.56
N ALA A 327 7.73 16.41 -6.67
CA ALA A 327 8.08 17.03 -7.94
C ALA A 327 9.32 16.32 -8.53
N THR A 328 10.36 16.09 -7.72
CA THR A 328 11.56 15.35 -8.12
C THR A 328 11.23 13.92 -8.56
N GLU A 329 10.48 13.16 -7.74
CA GLU A 329 10.10 11.77 -8.10
C GLU A 329 9.25 11.71 -9.39
N ALA A 330 8.40 12.70 -9.63
CA ALA A 330 7.58 12.77 -10.83
C ALA A 330 8.42 13.15 -12.07
N GLN A 331 9.39 14.04 -11.90
CA GLN A 331 10.32 14.48 -12.93
C GLN A 331 11.23 13.33 -13.41
N ASP A 332 11.81 12.56 -12.51
CA ASP A 332 12.65 11.39 -12.81
C ASP A 332 11.98 10.37 -13.73
N ARG A 333 10.65 10.44 -13.85
CA ARG A 333 9.85 9.53 -14.68
C ARG A 333 9.49 10.06 -16.05
N LEU A 334 9.90 11.29 -16.37
CA LEU A 334 9.56 11.91 -17.65
C LEU A 334 10.62 11.58 -18.70
N PRO A 335 10.28 10.78 -19.73
CA PRO A 335 11.25 10.26 -20.68
C PRO A 335 11.87 11.33 -21.62
N PHE A 336 11.31 12.55 -21.63
CA PHE A 336 11.78 13.65 -22.45
C PHE A 336 12.74 14.61 -21.71
N LEU A 337 12.93 14.42 -20.40
CA LEU A 337 13.93 15.10 -19.60
C LEU A 337 15.14 14.16 -19.53
N SER A 338 16.10 14.33 -20.43
CA SER A 338 17.28 13.44 -20.52
C SER A 338 18.60 14.15 -20.26
N ASP A 339 18.62 15.44 -19.99
CA ASP A 339 19.84 16.25 -19.73
C ASP A 339 19.90 16.64 -18.25
N GLU A 340 20.83 15.98 -17.49
CA GLU A 340 21.04 16.21 -16.06
C GLU A 340 21.25 17.69 -15.68
N SER A 341 21.82 18.51 -16.59
CA SER A 341 22.09 19.93 -16.32
C SER A 341 20.83 20.82 -16.34
N GLU A 342 19.77 20.44 -17.05
CA GLU A 342 18.50 21.17 -17.07
C GLU A 342 17.60 20.78 -15.89
N GLU A 343 17.70 19.54 -15.42
CA GLU A 343 16.95 19.01 -14.29
C GLU A 343 17.34 19.71 -12.97
N GLU A 344 18.66 19.84 -12.71
CA GLU A 344 19.16 20.53 -11.52
C GLU A 344 18.72 21.99 -11.48
N ALA A 345 18.74 22.69 -12.62
CA ALA A 345 18.35 24.11 -12.67
C ALA A 345 16.86 24.35 -12.34
N ILE A 346 15.97 23.44 -12.75
CA ILE A 346 14.53 23.55 -12.50
C ILE A 346 14.19 23.22 -11.04
N LEU A 347 14.90 22.26 -10.45
CA LEU A 347 14.75 21.91 -9.03
C LEU A 347 15.29 23.03 -8.12
N ASP A 348 16.44 23.64 -8.45
CA ASP A 348 16.97 24.80 -7.75
C ASP A 348 16.00 25.99 -7.80
N GLU A 349 15.30 26.21 -8.94
CA GLU A 349 14.24 27.21 -9.03
C GLU A 349 13.05 26.90 -8.11
N LEU A 350 12.65 25.63 -8.00
CA LEU A 350 11.57 25.20 -7.11
C LEU A 350 11.94 25.40 -5.63
N GLU A 351 13.15 24.97 -5.23
CA GLU A 351 13.66 25.16 -3.86
C GLU A 351 13.82 26.64 -3.49
N THR A 352 14.18 27.48 -4.48
CA THR A 352 14.31 28.93 -4.26
C THR A 352 12.95 29.63 -4.16
N ALA A 353 11.92 29.08 -4.81
CA ALA A 353 10.58 29.64 -4.89
C ALA A 353 9.70 29.33 -3.65
N MET A 354 10.04 28.29 -2.89
CA MET A 354 9.31 27.90 -1.68
C MET A 354 10.01 28.34 -0.42
#